data_ce098cad146dd427645e1576e604d151
#
_entry.id   ce098cad146dd427645e1576e604d151
#
_cell.length_a   1.000
_cell.length_b   1.000
_cell.length_c   1.000
_cell.angle_alpha   90.00
_cell.angle_beta   90.00
_cell.angle_gamma   90.00
#
_symmetry.space_group_name_H-M   'P 1'
#
loop_
_entity.id
_entity.type
_entity.pdbx_description
1 polymer ?
#
loop_
_entity_poly.entity_id
_entity_poly.type
_entity_poly.pdbx_seq_one_letter_code
_entity_poly.pdbx_strand_id
1 'polypeptide(L)'
;MLVRILPSFCHSLHGLNLRFLSLIFSAAFAATSVAAPMPPADAPSISVDELRPGQRGQVWTVFRGTEPEPFDVEVTGVVRNALGPGKSMILCLLTDPRVQNMGAVAGMSGSPLYIDGKLAGALSYQVQRFETQRYAGFTPAADLAEVRDKPDLSPSRIRADPVAPVTSSDPFAPDSRFVAAAFAPLRPVFNVSGLAPAVADLFGPRFAALGLDVSALGGSFSAPAAGGSAASSPVQPVLRAGSAVSVALATGDITLAGTGTVSRVDGSRVTAFGHPMMSLGDVELPLCSAEIVTILPSNLQSIKIANTGPVIGTITQDRLSAVSGTLGAGPAMIAVEVLVAPGSANPRTLRFQVARQTQLTPALIAAGVTQAIVGSNDGALASGFRLTSNIRFSPTQTLDARTLHAGPQAFARGLNQFVQSLAQDLQNPYEKTFPSSVSFTVEPLADNPAVNIDLFQLSRASARPGETVTATLAWRDFQGEARREVVTLPIDPAWAGKSLEVILAPGTTLDELTGRPSVIAAATLRSFDSYLAAMRDDRPRDGLILAIIEKSSLFSDETRSTPEMPGSFERIARASDEARYQRRDAAVPLFERHLLPGKLANFTIRRPLVITD
;
A
#
# COMPACT_ATOMS: atom_id res chain seq x y z
N MET A 1 61.11 30.44 -17.14
CA MET A 1 61.82 30.74 -18.39
C MET A 1 60.79 31.37 -19.30
N LEU A 2 60.70 32.72 -19.24
CA LEU A 2 61.13 33.69 -20.21
C LEU A 2 60.47 33.47 -21.57
N VAL A 3 59.77 34.41 -22.29
CA VAL A 3 59.83 35.86 -22.42
C VAL A 3 58.63 36.25 -23.29
N ARG A 4 57.77 37.20 -22.92
CA ARG A 4 57.47 38.51 -23.48
C ARG A 4 57.79 38.72 -24.96
N ILE A 5 56.86 39.32 -25.73
CA ILE A 5 56.97 40.68 -26.27
C ILE A 5 55.73 41.07 -27.09
N LEU A 6 55.06 42.18 -26.71
CA LEU A 6 54.28 43.08 -27.56
C LEU A 6 55.23 43.97 -28.39
N PRO A 7 54.78 44.63 -29.48
CA PRO A 7 54.31 45.98 -29.29
C PRO A 7 53.16 46.50 -30.19
N SER A 8 52.60 47.58 -29.71
CA SER A 8 51.65 48.50 -30.32
C SER A 8 52.17 49.20 -31.56
N PHE A 9 51.28 49.64 -32.46
CA PHE A 9 51.38 50.91 -33.15
C PHE A 9 50.02 51.54 -33.44
N CYS A 10 49.84 52.75 -32.96
CA CYS A 10 48.77 53.70 -33.24
C CYS A 10 49.05 54.38 -34.57
N HIS A 11 48.02 54.66 -35.40
CA HIS A 11 47.96 55.93 -36.13
C HIS A 11 46.49 56.25 -36.52
N SER A 12 46.14 57.46 -36.17
CA SER A 12 44.97 58.25 -36.45
C SER A 12 44.90 58.68 -37.90
N LEU A 13 43.72 58.78 -38.49
CA LEU A 13 43.36 59.84 -39.44
C LEU A 13 41.88 59.99 -39.69
N HIS A 14 41.42 61.16 -39.50
CA HIS A 14 40.23 61.95 -39.74
C HIS A 14 39.33 61.62 -40.92
N GLY A 15 38.01 61.56 -40.64
CA GLY A 15 36.99 62.38 -41.30
C GLY A 15 36.53 62.01 -42.70
N LEU A 16 35.27 61.51 -42.78
CA LEU A 16 34.29 62.02 -43.75
C LEU A 16 32.87 61.58 -43.39
N ASN A 17 31.99 62.58 -43.24
CA ASN A 17 30.56 62.40 -43.15
C ASN A 17 29.97 61.92 -44.46
N LEU A 18 29.26 60.82 -44.45
CA LEU A 18 28.31 60.50 -45.51
C LEU A 18 27.06 59.86 -44.86
N ARG A 19 25.97 60.65 -44.83
CA ARG A 19 24.66 60.21 -44.50
C ARG A 19 24.18 59.25 -45.60
N PHE A 20 24.12 57.96 -45.36
CA PHE A 20 23.37 57.02 -46.16
C PHE A 20 22.14 56.58 -45.35
N LEU A 21 20.99 56.95 -45.88
CA LEU A 21 19.65 56.59 -45.45
C LEU A 21 19.47 55.11 -45.77
N SER A 22 19.72 54.18 -44.79
CA SER A 22 19.36 52.77 -44.91
C SER A 22 17.91 52.58 -44.46
N LEU A 23 16.99 52.46 -45.39
CA LEU A 23 15.66 51.88 -45.18
C LEU A 23 15.83 50.43 -44.76
N ILE A 24 15.76 50.16 -43.48
CA ILE A 24 15.63 48.78 -42.98
C ILE A 24 14.17 48.39 -43.18
N PHE A 25 13.92 47.59 -44.18
CA PHE A 25 12.68 46.81 -44.35
C PHE A 25 12.65 45.78 -43.18
N SER A 26 12.03 46.14 -42.09
CA SER A 26 11.65 45.16 -41.06
C SER A 26 10.51 44.31 -41.58
N ALA A 27 10.86 43.19 -42.26
CA ALA A 27 9.94 42.13 -42.50
C ALA A 27 9.57 41.55 -41.12
N ALA A 28 8.46 41.98 -40.54
CA ALA A 28 7.83 41.31 -39.46
C ALA A 28 7.40 39.90 -39.95
N PHE A 29 8.25 38.92 -39.70
CA PHE A 29 7.82 37.53 -39.71
C PHE A 29 6.79 37.40 -38.58
N ALA A 30 5.53 37.60 -38.91
CA ALA A 30 4.44 37.09 -38.08
C ALA A 30 4.60 35.58 -38.07
N ALA A 31 5.30 35.05 -37.05
CA ALA A 31 5.21 33.65 -36.72
C ALA A 31 3.72 33.41 -36.39
N THR A 32 2.96 32.98 -37.37
CA THR A 32 1.67 32.36 -37.12
C THR A 32 1.98 31.14 -36.25
N SER A 33 1.78 31.29 -34.94
CA SER A 33 1.72 30.17 -34.01
C SER A 33 0.60 29.28 -34.55
N VAL A 34 0.92 28.28 -35.34
CA VAL A 34 0.01 27.19 -35.65
C VAL A 34 -0.29 26.56 -34.30
N ALA A 35 -1.51 26.78 -33.79
CA ALA A 35 -1.94 26.12 -32.58
C ALA A 35 -1.67 24.62 -32.74
N ALA A 36 -0.98 24.02 -31.76
CA ALA A 36 -0.73 22.59 -31.81
C ALA A 36 -2.07 21.85 -32.02
N PRO A 37 -2.12 20.83 -32.86
CA PRO A 37 -3.35 20.09 -33.08
C PRO A 37 -3.86 19.59 -31.71
N MET A 38 -5.17 19.67 -31.50
CA MET A 38 -5.81 19.22 -30.26
C MET A 38 -6.72 18.03 -30.56
N PRO A 39 -6.87 17.09 -29.60
CA PRO A 39 -7.82 15.99 -29.76
C PRO A 39 -9.23 16.56 -29.91
N PRO A 40 -10.10 15.94 -30.73
CA PRO A 40 -11.49 16.40 -30.87
C PRO A 40 -12.22 16.43 -29.51
N ALA A 41 -12.66 17.60 -29.10
CA ALA A 41 -13.52 17.75 -27.93
C ALA A 41 -14.94 17.26 -28.27
N ASP A 42 -15.61 16.62 -27.31
CA ASP A 42 -17.01 16.15 -27.44
C ASP A 42 -17.30 15.30 -28.69
N ALA A 43 -16.28 14.56 -29.19
CA ALA A 43 -16.42 13.72 -30.36
C ALA A 43 -17.53 12.65 -30.13
N PRO A 44 -18.45 12.45 -31.11
CA PRO A 44 -19.38 11.33 -31.07
C PRO A 44 -18.61 10.00 -31.15
N SER A 45 -19.18 8.94 -30.61
CA SER A 45 -18.61 7.59 -30.72
C SER A 45 -18.98 6.95 -32.05
N ILE A 46 -18.08 6.12 -32.59
CA ILE A 46 -18.35 5.25 -33.74
C ILE A 46 -18.57 3.81 -33.25
N SER A 47 -19.52 3.10 -33.84
CA SER A 47 -19.77 1.70 -33.53
C SER A 47 -18.67 0.79 -34.10
N VAL A 48 -18.36 -0.31 -33.40
CA VAL A 48 -17.44 -1.33 -33.91
C VAL A 48 -17.92 -1.95 -35.23
N ASP A 49 -19.23 -1.94 -35.51
CA ASP A 49 -19.82 -2.45 -36.75
C ASP A 49 -19.58 -1.54 -37.97
N GLU A 50 -19.26 -0.27 -37.74
CA GLU A 50 -18.93 0.72 -38.76
C GLU A 50 -17.45 0.67 -39.13
N LEU A 51 -16.60 0.03 -38.31
CA LEU A 51 -15.17 -0.04 -38.56
C LEU A 51 -14.84 -1.02 -39.69
N ARG A 52 -13.91 -0.63 -40.56
CA ARG A 52 -13.44 -1.45 -41.69
C ARG A 52 -11.90 -1.53 -41.68
N PRO A 53 -11.32 -2.65 -42.09
CA PRO A 53 -9.89 -2.77 -42.30
C PRO A 53 -9.39 -1.69 -43.29
N GLY A 54 -8.19 -1.14 -43.02
CA GLY A 54 -7.57 -0.10 -43.82
C GLY A 54 -7.99 1.34 -43.42
N GLN A 55 -8.99 1.54 -42.54
CA GLN A 55 -9.30 2.88 -42.07
C GLN A 55 -8.14 3.42 -41.22
N ARG A 56 -7.75 4.67 -41.50
CA ARG A 56 -6.70 5.37 -40.72
C ARG A 56 -7.31 6.08 -39.54
N GLY A 57 -6.59 6.07 -38.45
CA GLY A 57 -6.99 6.73 -37.23
C GLY A 57 -5.83 7.43 -36.54
N GLN A 58 -6.16 8.30 -35.60
CA GLN A 58 -5.19 8.98 -34.75
C GLN A 58 -5.43 8.63 -33.30
N VAL A 59 -4.35 8.30 -32.59
CA VAL A 59 -4.35 8.02 -31.16
C VAL A 59 -3.61 9.13 -30.44
N TRP A 60 -4.20 9.67 -29.38
CA TRP A 60 -3.65 10.81 -28.66
C TRP A 60 -3.05 10.38 -27.33
N THR A 61 -1.82 10.80 -27.04
CA THR A 61 -1.11 10.49 -25.80
C THR A 61 -0.02 11.52 -25.52
N VAL A 62 0.45 11.57 -24.27
CA VAL A 62 1.61 12.40 -23.92
C VAL A 62 2.88 11.55 -24.07
N PHE A 63 3.81 11.98 -24.92
CA PHE A 63 5.12 11.36 -25.03
C PHE A 63 6.13 11.96 -24.04
N ARG A 64 6.02 13.26 -23.77
CA ARG A 64 6.85 13.99 -22.82
C ARG A 64 6.13 15.24 -22.33
N GLY A 65 6.34 15.62 -21.05
CA GLY A 65 5.67 16.76 -20.42
C GLY A 65 4.20 16.47 -20.14
N THR A 66 3.31 17.40 -20.50
CA THR A 66 1.87 17.35 -20.18
C THR A 66 0.98 17.41 -21.42
N GLU A 67 1.51 17.78 -22.58
CA GLU A 67 0.72 18.02 -23.78
C GLU A 67 0.51 16.74 -24.59
N PRO A 68 -0.75 16.39 -24.90
CA PRO A 68 -1.06 15.27 -25.78
C PRO A 68 -0.62 15.53 -27.23
N GLU A 69 -0.05 14.50 -27.84
CA GLU A 69 0.35 14.48 -29.26
C GLU A 69 -0.28 13.28 -29.95
N PRO A 70 -0.66 13.42 -31.24
CA PRO A 70 -1.20 12.30 -32.02
C PRO A 70 -0.10 11.37 -32.54
N PHE A 71 -0.47 10.11 -32.73
CA PHE A 71 0.25 9.16 -33.57
C PHE A 71 -0.72 8.36 -34.45
N ASP A 72 -0.27 7.95 -35.60
CA ASP A 72 -1.13 7.33 -36.62
C ASP A 72 -1.21 5.81 -36.46
N VAL A 73 -2.40 5.28 -36.73
CA VAL A 73 -2.69 3.85 -36.73
C VAL A 73 -3.58 3.49 -37.93
N GLU A 74 -3.62 2.20 -38.28
CA GLU A 74 -4.52 1.65 -39.30
C GLU A 74 -5.34 0.51 -38.68
N VAL A 75 -6.67 0.55 -38.82
CA VAL A 75 -7.56 -0.50 -38.35
C VAL A 75 -7.30 -1.77 -39.14
N THR A 76 -6.92 -2.83 -38.45
CA THR A 76 -6.76 -4.18 -38.99
C THR A 76 -8.09 -4.93 -39.00
N GLY A 77 -8.91 -4.71 -37.95
CA GLY A 77 -10.22 -5.33 -37.79
C GLY A 77 -10.74 -5.32 -36.37
N VAL A 78 -11.87 -6.01 -36.17
CA VAL A 78 -12.50 -6.17 -34.86
C VAL A 78 -12.49 -7.66 -34.46
N VAL A 79 -11.87 -7.96 -33.34
CA VAL A 79 -11.86 -9.31 -32.76
C VAL A 79 -13.07 -9.43 -31.82
N ARG A 80 -14.09 -10.18 -32.26
CA ARG A 80 -15.35 -10.33 -31.51
C ARG A 80 -15.14 -11.22 -30.28
N ASN A 81 -15.76 -10.85 -29.16
CA ASN A 81 -15.69 -11.58 -27.89
C ASN A 81 -14.26 -11.83 -27.38
N ALA A 82 -13.30 -11.02 -27.78
CA ALA A 82 -11.89 -11.18 -27.40
C ALA A 82 -11.65 -11.05 -25.88
N LEU A 83 -12.48 -10.26 -25.21
CA LEU A 83 -12.33 -9.90 -23.80
C LEU A 83 -13.44 -10.52 -22.91
N GLY A 84 -14.24 -11.41 -23.49
CA GLY A 84 -15.36 -12.07 -22.86
C GLY A 84 -16.65 -11.96 -23.70
N PRO A 85 -17.74 -12.61 -23.27
CA PRO A 85 -19.01 -12.56 -24.00
C PRO A 85 -19.50 -11.12 -24.19
N GLY A 86 -19.72 -10.72 -25.46
CA GLY A 86 -20.15 -9.38 -25.82
C GLY A 86 -19.06 -8.29 -25.76
N LYS A 87 -17.83 -8.61 -25.35
CA LYS A 87 -16.72 -7.68 -25.23
C LYS A 87 -15.71 -7.89 -26.35
N SER A 88 -15.75 -7.00 -27.34
CA SER A 88 -14.88 -7.04 -28.53
C SER A 88 -13.63 -6.19 -28.34
N MET A 89 -12.64 -6.37 -29.20
CA MET A 89 -11.41 -5.58 -29.23
C MET A 89 -11.18 -5.08 -30.65
N ILE A 90 -10.86 -3.81 -30.80
CA ILE A 90 -10.42 -3.24 -32.06
C ILE A 90 -8.91 -3.50 -32.17
N LEU A 91 -8.48 -4.13 -33.25
CA LEU A 91 -7.07 -4.38 -33.53
C LEU A 91 -6.57 -3.36 -34.56
N CYS A 92 -5.49 -2.66 -34.22
CA CYS A 92 -4.86 -1.70 -35.12
C CYS A 92 -3.36 -2.01 -35.29
N LEU A 93 -2.86 -1.77 -36.51
CA LEU A 93 -1.45 -1.66 -36.80
C LEU A 93 -0.98 -0.25 -36.40
N LEU A 94 0.09 -0.17 -35.60
CA LEU A 94 0.74 1.09 -35.25
C LEU A 94 1.61 1.53 -36.43
N THR A 95 1.26 2.61 -37.13
CA THR A 95 1.96 3.04 -38.37
C THR A 95 2.97 4.15 -38.13
N ASP A 96 2.86 4.92 -37.06
CA ASP A 96 3.82 5.97 -36.70
C ASP A 96 5.18 5.34 -36.30
N PRO A 97 6.31 5.81 -36.91
CA PRO A 97 7.63 5.27 -36.61
C PRO A 97 8.03 5.27 -35.15
N ARG A 98 7.57 6.24 -34.37
CA ARG A 98 7.86 6.32 -32.92
C ARG A 98 7.34 5.08 -32.19
N VAL A 99 6.07 4.72 -32.42
CA VAL A 99 5.43 3.58 -31.76
C VAL A 99 5.75 2.24 -32.43
N GLN A 100 6.13 2.22 -33.73
CA GLN A 100 6.65 1.02 -34.35
C GLN A 100 7.95 0.51 -33.70
N ASN A 101 8.80 1.42 -33.22
CA ASN A 101 10.05 1.05 -32.56
C ASN A 101 9.82 0.56 -31.12
N MET A 102 8.86 1.13 -30.39
CA MET A 102 8.67 0.85 -28.96
C MET A 102 7.43 -0.01 -28.65
N GLY A 103 6.52 -0.21 -29.60
CA GLY A 103 5.25 -0.91 -29.40
C GLY A 103 4.25 -0.11 -28.57
N ALA A 104 3.21 -0.79 -28.09
CA ALA A 104 2.29 -0.24 -27.13
C ALA A 104 3.00 -0.10 -25.77
N VAL A 105 3.00 1.10 -25.20
CA VAL A 105 3.77 1.47 -24.01
C VAL A 105 2.89 1.44 -22.78
N ALA A 106 3.34 0.79 -21.69
CA ALA A 106 2.68 0.89 -20.40
C ALA A 106 2.64 2.37 -19.92
N GLY A 107 1.43 2.86 -19.59
CA GLY A 107 1.16 4.27 -19.37
C GLY A 107 0.53 5.00 -20.57
N MET A 108 0.52 4.42 -21.78
CA MET A 108 -0.33 4.86 -22.90
C MET A 108 -1.74 4.27 -22.80
N SER A 109 -1.99 3.36 -21.88
CA SER A 109 -3.32 2.76 -21.65
C SER A 109 -4.36 3.85 -21.43
N GLY A 110 -5.47 3.80 -22.17
CA GLY A 110 -6.50 4.84 -22.19
C GLY A 110 -6.35 5.88 -23.31
N SER A 111 -5.25 5.88 -24.08
CA SER A 111 -5.07 6.82 -25.21
C SER A 111 -6.23 6.69 -26.20
N PRO A 112 -7.02 7.75 -26.43
CA PRO A 112 -8.21 7.69 -27.27
C PRO A 112 -7.84 7.55 -28.75
N LEU A 113 -8.55 6.65 -29.42
CA LEU A 113 -8.48 6.42 -30.87
C LEU A 113 -9.62 7.14 -31.56
N TYR A 114 -9.29 8.03 -32.49
CA TYR A 114 -10.25 8.71 -33.34
C TYR A 114 -10.15 8.22 -34.79
N ILE A 115 -11.30 7.95 -35.40
CA ILE A 115 -11.45 7.60 -36.82
C ILE A 115 -12.49 8.56 -37.40
N ASP A 116 -12.13 9.29 -38.43
CA ASP A 116 -12.98 10.32 -39.07
C ASP A 116 -13.56 11.31 -38.03
N GLY A 117 -12.76 11.70 -37.03
CA GLY A 117 -13.18 12.63 -35.97
C GLY A 117 -14.09 12.04 -34.92
N LYS A 118 -14.45 10.76 -34.97
CA LYS A 118 -15.30 10.05 -33.99
C LYS A 118 -14.44 9.17 -33.09
N LEU A 119 -14.79 9.11 -31.79
CA LEU A 119 -14.12 8.22 -30.82
C LEU A 119 -14.46 6.76 -31.10
N ALA A 120 -13.47 5.97 -31.51
CA ALA A 120 -13.63 4.54 -31.75
C ALA A 120 -13.37 3.71 -30.48
N GLY A 121 -12.43 4.12 -29.64
CA GLY A 121 -12.05 3.39 -28.43
C GLY A 121 -10.82 3.96 -27.75
N ALA A 122 -10.21 3.16 -26.88
CA ALA A 122 -8.99 3.54 -26.16
C ALA A 122 -7.95 2.40 -26.20
N LEU A 123 -6.68 2.76 -26.33
CA LEU A 123 -5.55 1.84 -26.32
C LEU A 123 -5.50 1.08 -24.97
N SER A 124 -5.49 -0.25 -25.01
CA SER A 124 -5.68 -1.06 -23.81
C SER A 124 -4.84 -2.33 -23.75
N TYR A 125 -4.46 -2.88 -24.89
CA TYR A 125 -3.82 -4.19 -24.99
C TYR A 125 -2.59 -4.15 -25.88
N GLN A 126 -1.55 -4.87 -25.45
CA GLN A 126 -0.36 -5.16 -26.25
C GLN A 126 -0.44 -6.59 -26.79
N VAL A 127 0.24 -6.83 -27.92
CA VAL A 127 0.45 -8.17 -28.44
C VAL A 127 1.72 -8.74 -27.81
N GLN A 128 1.61 -9.88 -27.14
CA GLN A 128 2.73 -10.53 -26.43
C GLN A 128 3.42 -11.58 -27.32
N ARG A 129 3.86 -11.20 -28.52
CA ARG A 129 4.62 -12.06 -29.43
C ARG A 129 5.74 -11.27 -30.08
N PHE A 130 6.74 -11.98 -30.57
CA PHE A 130 7.79 -11.38 -31.43
C PHE A 130 7.18 -11.07 -32.81
N GLU A 131 6.82 -9.82 -33.01
CA GLU A 131 6.17 -9.32 -34.23
C GLU A 131 7.17 -8.56 -35.05
N THR A 132 7.07 -8.68 -36.39
CA THR A 132 7.82 -7.84 -37.32
C THR A 132 7.20 -6.45 -37.50
N GLN A 133 5.92 -6.33 -37.19
CA GLN A 133 5.16 -5.08 -37.17
C GLN A 133 4.40 -5.00 -35.85
N ARG A 134 4.27 -3.81 -35.28
CA ARG A 134 3.64 -3.60 -33.96
C ARG A 134 2.14 -3.38 -34.08
N TYR A 135 1.39 -4.22 -33.42
CA TYR A 135 -0.06 -4.12 -33.27
C TYR A 135 -0.46 -3.74 -31.85
N ALA A 136 -1.63 -3.16 -31.70
CA ALA A 136 -2.24 -2.90 -30.39
C ALA A 136 -3.74 -3.15 -30.43
N GLY A 137 -4.28 -3.52 -29.27
CA GLY A 137 -5.70 -3.71 -29.05
C GLY A 137 -6.32 -2.50 -28.34
N PHE A 138 -7.53 -2.15 -28.77
CA PHE A 138 -8.27 -1.01 -28.23
C PHE A 138 -9.62 -1.49 -27.70
N THR A 139 -9.98 -1.01 -26.52
CA THR A 139 -11.32 -1.19 -25.96
C THR A 139 -12.31 -0.27 -26.66
N PRO A 140 -13.44 -0.79 -27.17
CA PRO A 140 -14.43 0.00 -27.91
C PRO A 140 -15.03 1.15 -27.06
N ALA A 141 -15.37 2.26 -27.72
CA ALA A 141 -15.95 3.42 -27.07
C ALA A 141 -17.26 3.12 -26.31
N ALA A 142 -18.07 2.17 -26.79
CA ALA A 142 -19.30 1.73 -26.12
C ALA A 142 -19.00 1.07 -24.77
N ASP A 143 -17.92 0.27 -24.69
CA ASP A 143 -17.51 -0.38 -23.43
C ASP A 143 -16.92 0.62 -22.42
N LEU A 144 -16.26 1.68 -22.89
CA LEU A 144 -15.82 2.80 -22.06
C LEU A 144 -17.02 3.56 -21.48
N ALA A 145 -18.04 3.81 -22.31
CA ALA A 145 -19.27 4.50 -21.91
C ALA A 145 -20.04 3.70 -20.85
N GLU A 146 -20.09 2.36 -20.97
CA GLU A 146 -20.71 1.51 -19.94
C GLU A 146 -20.10 1.72 -18.55
N VAL A 147 -18.78 1.88 -18.46
CA VAL A 147 -18.12 2.15 -17.17
C VAL A 147 -18.37 3.60 -16.71
N ARG A 148 -18.30 4.56 -17.64
CA ARG A 148 -18.58 5.97 -17.35
C ARG A 148 -19.98 6.18 -16.77
N ASP A 149 -20.97 5.49 -17.31
CA ASP A 149 -22.40 5.69 -16.98
C ASP A 149 -22.82 4.91 -15.72
N LYS A 150 -21.91 4.14 -15.11
CA LYS A 150 -22.18 3.50 -13.81
C LYS A 150 -22.35 4.55 -12.73
N PRO A 151 -23.37 4.38 -11.85
CA PRO A 151 -23.56 5.29 -10.73
C PRO A 151 -22.39 5.17 -9.73
N ASP A 152 -21.99 6.29 -9.16
CA ASP A 152 -21.07 6.29 -8.03
C ASP A 152 -21.82 5.79 -6.79
N LEU A 153 -21.37 4.67 -6.23
CA LEU A 153 -21.93 4.17 -4.99
C LEU A 153 -21.38 4.99 -3.82
N SER A 154 -22.26 5.32 -2.88
CA SER A 154 -21.81 5.95 -1.64
C SER A 154 -20.81 5.05 -0.90
N PRO A 155 -19.77 5.61 -0.27
CA PRO A 155 -18.72 4.86 0.44
C PRO A 155 -19.24 3.80 1.42
N SER A 156 -20.41 4.07 2.03
CA SER A 156 -21.08 3.15 2.96
C SER A 156 -21.60 1.85 2.33
N ARG A 157 -21.62 1.74 0.99
CA ARG A 157 -22.11 0.54 0.27
C ARG A 157 -21.01 -0.29 -0.37
N ILE A 158 -19.76 0.14 -0.31
CA ILE A 158 -18.63 -0.64 -0.83
C ILE A 158 -18.38 -1.80 0.13
N ARG A 159 -19.05 -2.91 -0.06
CA ARG A 159 -18.81 -4.14 0.67
C ARG A 159 -17.67 -4.88 -0.02
N ALA A 160 -16.45 -4.71 0.46
CA ALA A 160 -15.38 -5.62 0.11
C ALA A 160 -15.65 -6.93 0.85
N ASP A 161 -16.30 -7.89 0.20
CA ASP A 161 -16.16 -9.25 0.67
C ASP A 161 -14.66 -9.59 0.60
N PRO A 162 -14.08 -10.17 1.64
CA PRO A 162 -12.70 -10.60 1.58
C PRO A 162 -12.59 -11.60 0.44
N VAL A 163 -11.95 -11.20 -0.65
CA VAL A 163 -11.50 -12.17 -1.65
C VAL A 163 -10.48 -13.00 -0.90
N ALA A 164 -10.84 -14.26 -0.63
CA ALA A 164 -9.92 -15.21 -0.04
C ALA A 164 -8.65 -15.21 -0.91
N PRO A 165 -7.45 -15.16 -0.31
CA PRO A 165 -6.23 -15.25 -1.08
C PRO A 165 -6.32 -16.54 -1.91
N VAL A 166 -6.18 -16.41 -3.24
CA VAL A 166 -6.09 -17.56 -4.14
C VAL A 166 -4.85 -18.31 -3.70
N THR A 167 -5.04 -19.39 -2.94
CA THR A 167 -3.94 -20.28 -2.58
C THR A 167 -3.54 -21.03 -3.83
N SER A 168 -2.25 -21.30 -3.99
CA SER A 168 -1.69 -22.03 -5.13
C SER A 168 -2.22 -23.47 -5.30
N SER A 169 -3.17 -23.88 -4.48
CA SER A 169 -3.88 -25.16 -4.52
C SER A 169 -5.30 -25.04 -5.12
N ASP A 170 -5.67 -23.88 -5.67
CA ASP A 170 -6.94 -23.74 -6.38
C ASP A 170 -6.87 -24.60 -7.66
N PRO A 171 -7.76 -25.62 -7.81
CA PRO A 171 -7.81 -26.44 -9.02
C PRO A 171 -8.17 -25.64 -10.29
N PHE A 172 -8.63 -24.38 -10.14
CA PHE A 172 -8.87 -23.42 -11.20
C PHE A 172 -7.76 -22.37 -11.33
N ALA A 173 -6.66 -22.46 -10.53
CA ALA A 173 -5.50 -21.63 -10.78
C ALA A 173 -5.04 -21.86 -12.23
N PRO A 174 -4.87 -20.82 -13.06
CA PRO A 174 -4.50 -21.00 -14.45
C PRO A 174 -3.16 -21.74 -14.49
N ASP A 175 -3.18 -22.96 -15.04
CA ASP A 175 -1.98 -23.74 -15.28
C ASP A 175 -1.07 -22.86 -16.15
N SER A 176 0.15 -22.58 -15.70
CA SER A 176 1.14 -21.79 -16.43
C SER A 176 1.49 -22.38 -17.81
N ARG A 177 0.97 -23.58 -18.12
CA ARG A 177 1.05 -24.24 -19.42
C ARG A 177 -0.04 -23.80 -20.40
N PHE A 178 -1.09 -23.04 -19.97
CA PHE A 178 -1.96 -22.39 -20.92
C PHE A 178 -1.17 -21.34 -21.68
N VAL A 179 -1.15 -21.49 -23.00
CA VAL A 179 -0.50 -20.58 -23.95
C VAL A 179 -0.80 -19.14 -23.54
N ALA A 180 0.24 -18.36 -23.23
CA ALA A 180 0.09 -16.95 -22.92
C ALA A 180 -0.87 -16.31 -23.91
N ALA A 181 -1.90 -15.63 -23.43
CA ALA A 181 -2.88 -14.98 -24.29
C ALA A 181 -2.14 -14.12 -25.32
N ALA A 182 -2.54 -14.19 -26.58
CA ALA A 182 -1.88 -13.41 -27.64
C ALA A 182 -1.94 -11.90 -27.36
N PHE A 183 -2.89 -11.48 -26.52
CA PHE A 183 -3.10 -10.10 -26.08
C PHE A 183 -3.05 -10.03 -24.57
N ALA A 184 -2.28 -9.08 -24.02
CA ALA A 184 -2.26 -8.77 -22.61
C ALA A 184 -2.68 -7.31 -22.38
N PRO A 185 -3.42 -7.03 -21.28
CA PRO A 185 -3.70 -5.64 -20.91
C PRO A 185 -2.38 -4.89 -20.71
N LEU A 186 -2.35 -3.63 -21.13
CA LEU A 186 -1.27 -2.69 -20.84
C LEU A 186 -1.33 -2.29 -19.35
N ARG A 187 -1.10 -3.27 -18.45
CA ARG A 187 -1.18 -3.02 -17.02
C ARG A 187 -0.37 -1.78 -16.64
N PRO A 188 -0.91 -0.88 -15.80
CA PRO A 188 -0.16 0.28 -15.36
C PRO A 188 1.05 -0.20 -14.56
N VAL A 189 2.22 0.32 -14.90
CA VAL A 189 3.39 0.23 -14.03
C VAL A 189 3.18 1.23 -12.90
N PHE A 190 3.20 0.74 -11.67
CA PHE A 190 3.10 1.58 -10.50
C PHE A 190 4.48 2.18 -10.20
N ASN A 191 4.57 3.48 -10.41
CA ASN A 191 5.78 4.23 -10.07
C ASN A 191 5.82 4.47 -8.57
N VAL A 192 6.94 4.11 -7.95
CA VAL A 192 7.22 4.36 -6.53
C VAL A 192 8.26 5.47 -6.41
N SER A 193 7.99 6.43 -5.54
CA SER A 193 8.97 7.41 -5.06
C SER A 193 8.99 7.47 -3.53
N GLY A 194 10.13 7.90 -2.96
CA GLY A 194 10.31 8.00 -1.51
C GLY A 194 10.67 6.68 -0.82
N LEU A 195 10.81 5.57 -1.54
CA LEU A 195 11.34 4.31 -1.01
C LEU A 195 12.79 4.09 -1.47
N ALA A 196 13.67 3.77 -0.54
CA ALA A 196 15.02 3.31 -0.86
C ALA A 196 14.97 1.95 -1.61
N PRO A 197 15.92 1.65 -2.51
CA PRO A 197 15.92 0.39 -3.27
C PRO A 197 15.77 -0.85 -2.38
N ALA A 198 16.50 -0.91 -1.25
CA ALA A 198 16.41 -2.03 -0.31
C ALA A 198 15.00 -2.22 0.28
N VAL A 199 14.23 -1.16 0.46
CA VAL A 199 12.84 -1.23 0.94
C VAL A 199 11.92 -1.63 -0.20
N ALA A 200 12.11 -1.10 -1.40
CA ALA A 200 11.37 -1.50 -2.59
C ALA A 200 11.52 -3.00 -2.87
N ASP A 201 12.73 -3.54 -2.75
CA ASP A 201 13.03 -4.97 -2.91
C ASP A 201 12.31 -5.83 -1.84
N LEU A 202 12.24 -5.37 -0.58
CA LEU A 202 11.52 -6.08 0.49
C LEU A 202 10.00 -6.17 0.24
N PHE A 203 9.42 -5.16 -0.41
CA PHE A 203 7.99 -5.09 -0.68
C PHE A 203 7.60 -5.58 -2.07
N GLY A 204 8.53 -5.69 -3.02
CA GLY A 204 8.28 -6.11 -4.40
C GLY A 204 7.45 -7.39 -4.51
N PRO A 205 7.83 -8.51 -3.88
CA PRO A 205 7.06 -9.75 -3.92
C PRO A 205 5.63 -9.61 -3.36
N ARG A 206 5.46 -8.77 -2.34
CA ARG A 206 4.16 -8.51 -1.74
C ARG A 206 3.27 -7.66 -2.63
N PHE A 207 3.81 -6.61 -3.22
CA PHE A 207 3.09 -5.80 -4.20
C PHE A 207 2.70 -6.63 -5.42
N ALA A 208 3.61 -7.48 -5.91
CA ALA A 208 3.31 -8.41 -7.00
C ALA A 208 2.16 -9.38 -6.65
N ALA A 209 2.13 -9.92 -5.42
CA ALA A 209 1.04 -10.77 -4.94
C ALA A 209 -0.32 -10.03 -4.86
N LEU A 210 -0.30 -8.69 -4.71
CA LEU A 210 -1.46 -7.81 -4.75
C LEU A 210 -1.79 -7.33 -6.19
N GLY A 211 -1.10 -7.86 -7.19
CA GLY A 211 -1.30 -7.51 -8.61
C GLY A 211 -0.68 -6.18 -9.05
N LEU A 212 0.22 -5.62 -8.23
CA LEU A 212 0.92 -4.37 -8.53
C LEU A 212 2.28 -4.67 -9.17
N ASP A 213 2.47 -4.25 -10.42
CA ASP A 213 3.79 -4.22 -11.07
C ASP A 213 4.47 -2.89 -10.71
N VAL A 214 5.42 -2.96 -9.78
CA VAL A 214 6.02 -1.77 -9.16
C VAL A 214 7.40 -1.49 -9.72
N SER A 215 7.61 -0.26 -10.20
CA SER A 215 8.91 0.25 -10.63
C SER A 215 9.40 1.37 -9.70
N ALA A 216 10.64 1.27 -9.25
CA ALA A 216 11.28 2.31 -8.43
C ALA A 216 11.77 3.54 -9.25
N LEU A 217 11.33 3.68 -10.49
CA LEU A 217 11.72 4.73 -11.43
C LEU A 217 10.67 5.86 -11.54
N GLY A 218 9.96 6.19 -10.47
CA GLY A 218 8.98 7.27 -10.48
C GLY A 218 9.39 8.45 -9.61
N GLY A 219 8.83 9.61 -9.91
CA GLY A 219 8.93 10.81 -9.09
C GLY A 219 7.57 11.26 -8.58
N SER A 220 7.57 12.16 -7.62
CA SER A 220 6.39 12.89 -7.20
C SER A 220 6.74 14.36 -7.01
N PHE A 221 5.79 15.23 -7.30
CA PHE A 221 5.89 16.60 -6.83
C PHE A 221 5.47 16.59 -5.35
N SER A 222 6.43 16.73 -4.45
CA SER A 222 6.12 16.95 -3.03
C SER A 222 5.19 18.14 -2.93
N ALA A 223 3.99 17.95 -2.36
CA ALA A 223 3.23 19.08 -1.90
C ALA A 223 4.11 19.88 -0.91
N PRO A 224 4.16 21.23 -0.98
CA PRO A 224 4.94 21.99 -0.02
C PRO A 224 4.48 21.59 1.39
N ALA A 225 5.44 21.26 2.26
CA ALA A 225 5.18 20.97 3.66
C ALA A 225 4.29 22.08 4.21
N ALA A 226 3.22 21.75 4.92
CA ALA A 226 2.29 22.69 5.51
C ALA A 226 3.09 23.67 6.40
N GLY A 227 3.37 24.89 5.91
CA GLY A 227 4.20 25.90 6.58
C GLY A 227 4.90 26.88 5.63
N GLY A 228 4.96 26.57 4.34
CA GLY A 228 5.46 27.50 3.32
C GLY A 228 4.36 28.44 2.87
N SER A 229 4.60 29.74 2.94
CA SER A 229 3.76 30.83 2.40
C SER A 229 3.13 30.41 1.07
N ALA A 230 1.80 30.60 0.96
CA ALA A 230 0.99 30.37 -0.23
C ALA A 230 1.57 31.13 -1.45
N ALA A 231 2.51 30.53 -2.15
CA ALA A 231 2.88 30.95 -3.48
C ALA A 231 1.88 30.31 -4.42
N SER A 232 1.03 31.17 -5.00
CA SER A 232 0.11 30.95 -6.14
C SER A 232 -0.46 29.53 -6.23
N SER A 233 -1.77 29.39 -6.04
CA SER A 233 -2.51 28.16 -6.36
C SER A 233 -2.00 27.64 -7.71
N PRO A 234 -1.46 26.42 -7.80
CA PRO A 234 -1.06 25.89 -9.09
C PRO A 234 -2.30 25.88 -9.98
N VAL A 235 -2.19 26.51 -11.14
CA VAL A 235 -3.25 26.45 -12.16
C VAL A 235 -3.50 24.94 -12.38
N GLN A 236 -4.69 24.49 -12.03
CA GLN A 236 -5.04 23.08 -12.24
C GLN A 236 -4.94 22.81 -13.74
N PRO A 237 -4.17 21.82 -14.17
CA PRO A 237 -4.05 21.51 -15.58
C PRO A 237 -5.45 21.15 -16.12
N VAL A 238 -5.84 21.78 -17.22
CA VAL A 238 -7.10 21.45 -17.90
C VAL A 238 -6.95 20.03 -18.47
N LEU A 239 -7.63 19.09 -17.84
CA LEU A 239 -7.61 17.69 -18.29
C LEU A 239 -8.43 17.55 -19.57
N ARG A 240 -7.87 16.84 -20.55
CA ARG A 240 -8.52 16.55 -21.84
C ARG A 240 -8.21 15.13 -22.29
N ALA A 241 -8.93 14.65 -23.28
CA ALA A 241 -8.64 13.37 -23.93
C ALA A 241 -7.17 13.32 -24.37
N GLY A 242 -6.47 12.23 -24.07
CA GLY A 242 -5.03 12.08 -24.33
C GLY A 242 -4.11 12.60 -23.21
N SER A 243 -4.59 13.37 -22.23
CA SER A 243 -3.79 13.83 -21.09
C SER A 243 -3.29 12.65 -20.24
N ALA A 244 -2.07 12.76 -19.72
CA ALA A 244 -1.55 11.81 -18.75
C ALA A 244 -2.19 12.03 -17.38
N VAL A 245 -2.53 10.95 -16.71
CA VAL A 245 -3.05 10.95 -15.32
C VAL A 245 -2.42 9.82 -14.53
N SER A 246 -2.38 9.99 -13.21
CA SER A 246 -2.01 8.92 -12.29
C SER A 246 -3.14 8.64 -11.31
N VAL A 247 -3.31 7.37 -10.97
CA VAL A 247 -4.19 6.94 -9.87
C VAL A 247 -3.31 6.50 -8.72
N ALA A 248 -3.38 7.23 -7.61
CA ALA A 248 -2.48 7.02 -6.50
C ALA A 248 -3.06 6.06 -5.45
N LEU A 249 -2.19 5.23 -4.88
CA LEU A 249 -2.45 4.41 -3.69
C LEU A 249 -1.83 5.02 -2.44
N ALA A 250 -0.76 5.77 -2.62
CA ALA A 250 -0.13 6.59 -1.58
C ALA A 250 0.36 7.91 -2.18
N THR A 251 0.36 8.98 -1.36
CA THR A 251 0.81 10.33 -1.73
C THR A 251 1.57 10.97 -0.57
N GLY A 252 2.47 11.90 -0.86
CA GLY A 252 3.29 12.59 0.14
C GLY A 252 4.76 12.21 0.03
N ASP A 253 5.46 12.08 1.18
CA ASP A 253 6.88 11.67 1.21
C ASP A 253 7.11 10.29 0.57
N ILE A 254 6.07 9.47 0.55
CA ILE A 254 6.00 8.24 -0.24
C ILE A 254 4.84 8.38 -1.21
N THR A 255 5.13 8.16 -2.49
CA THR A 255 4.10 8.12 -3.52
C THR A 255 4.15 6.77 -4.25
N LEU A 256 3.00 6.14 -4.39
CA LEU A 256 2.80 4.94 -5.21
C LEU A 256 1.59 5.19 -6.10
N ALA A 257 1.81 5.28 -7.40
CA ALA A 257 0.75 5.62 -8.35
C ALA A 257 0.93 4.91 -9.69
N GLY A 258 -0.18 4.41 -10.24
CA GLY A 258 -0.25 3.87 -11.59
C GLY A 258 -0.55 4.98 -12.59
N THR A 259 0.27 5.11 -13.63
CA THR A 259 0.11 6.13 -14.67
C THR A 259 -0.62 5.55 -15.89
N GLY A 260 -1.56 6.33 -16.43
CA GLY A 260 -2.32 6.03 -17.62
C GLY A 260 -2.67 7.30 -18.40
N THR A 261 -3.60 7.16 -19.33
CA THR A 261 -4.04 8.25 -20.22
C THR A 261 -5.56 8.41 -20.14
N VAL A 262 -6.03 9.64 -20.23
CA VAL A 262 -7.44 9.99 -20.27
C VAL A 262 -8.01 9.61 -21.63
N SER A 263 -9.07 8.80 -21.63
CA SER A 263 -9.80 8.43 -22.84
C SER A 263 -10.83 9.47 -23.21
N ARG A 264 -11.53 10.02 -22.21
CA ARG A 264 -12.59 11.00 -22.40
C ARG A 264 -12.83 11.81 -21.12
N VAL A 265 -13.23 13.08 -21.32
CA VAL A 265 -13.72 13.97 -20.25
C VAL A 265 -15.09 14.45 -20.66
N ASP A 266 -16.12 14.17 -19.85
CA ASP A 266 -17.51 14.61 -20.05
C ASP A 266 -17.91 15.46 -18.83
N GLY A 267 -17.82 16.79 -18.95
CA GLY A 267 -17.98 17.70 -17.82
C GLY A 267 -16.96 17.41 -16.69
N SER A 268 -17.43 16.99 -15.54
CA SER A 268 -16.55 16.55 -14.43
C SER A 268 -16.20 15.06 -14.47
N ARG A 269 -16.83 14.25 -15.31
CA ARG A 269 -16.60 12.82 -15.40
C ARG A 269 -15.37 12.51 -16.25
N VAL A 270 -14.45 11.72 -15.74
CA VAL A 270 -13.23 11.28 -16.43
C VAL A 270 -13.28 9.76 -16.61
N THR A 271 -12.94 9.31 -17.82
CA THR A 271 -12.72 7.89 -18.15
C THR A 271 -11.30 7.74 -18.65
N ALA A 272 -10.56 6.74 -18.15
CA ALA A 272 -9.14 6.54 -18.42
C ALA A 272 -8.76 5.05 -18.47
N PHE A 273 -7.53 4.74 -18.83
CA PHE A 273 -6.85 3.44 -18.87
C PHE A 273 -7.39 2.45 -19.92
N GLY A 274 -8.66 2.43 -20.24
CA GLY A 274 -9.24 1.48 -21.22
C GLY A 274 -9.23 0.00 -20.81
N HIS A 275 -8.75 -0.31 -19.61
CA HIS A 275 -8.71 -1.63 -18.97
C HIS A 275 -8.74 -1.45 -17.45
N PRO A 276 -8.92 -2.51 -16.65
CA PRO A 276 -8.89 -2.38 -15.20
C PRO A 276 -7.48 -2.05 -14.71
N MET A 277 -7.40 -1.27 -13.65
CA MET A 277 -6.14 -1.02 -12.95
C MET A 277 -5.78 -2.18 -12.03
N MET A 278 -6.70 -2.59 -11.17
CA MET A 278 -6.58 -3.69 -10.22
C MET A 278 -7.82 -4.58 -10.16
N SER A 279 -8.84 -4.31 -10.98
CA SER A 279 -10.13 -5.03 -11.00
C SER A 279 -10.90 -4.98 -9.67
N LEU A 280 -10.81 -3.87 -8.94
CA LEU A 280 -11.39 -3.74 -7.60
C LEU A 280 -12.90 -3.41 -7.61
N GLY A 281 -13.47 -3.09 -8.78
CA GLY A 281 -14.89 -2.71 -8.88
C GLY A 281 -15.15 -1.28 -8.42
N ASP A 282 -15.98 -1.08 -7.40
CA ASP A 282 -16.22 0.22 -6.79
C ASP A 282 -15.04 0.57 -5.86
N VAL A 283 -14.47 1.76 -6.06
CA VAL A 283 -13.27 2.23 -5.35
C VAL A 283 -13.39 3.70 -4.98
N GLU A 284 -12.49 4.16 -4.12
CA GLU A 284 -12.24 5.56 -3.83
C GLU A 284 -10.74 5.79 -3.84
N LEU A 285 -10.19 6.16 -5.00
CA LEU A 285 -8.76 6.37 -5.19
C LEU A 285 -8.46 7.77 -5.69
N PRO A 286 -7.37 8.42 -5.23
CA PRO A 286 -6.97 9.72 -5.73
C PRO A 286 -6.68 9.70 -7.23
N LEU A 287 -7.38 10.54 -7.99
CA LEU A 287 -7.00 10.90 -9.36
C LEU A 287 -6.03 12.06 -9.28
N CYS A 288 -4.83 11.87 -9.79
CA CYS A 288 -3.77 12.87 -9.79
C CYS A 288 -3.45 13.32 -11.22
N SER A 289 -2.97 14.54 -11.38
CA SER A 289 -2.29 14.94 -12.61
C SER A 289 -0.98 14.15 -12.76
N ALA A 290 -0.46 14.09 -13.99
CA ALA A 290 0.82 13.45 -14.26
C ALA A 290 1.61 14.22 -15.31
N GLU A 291 2.93 14.25 -15.12
CA GLU A 291 3.90 14.76 -16.10
C GLU A 291 4.78 13.61 -16.55
N ILE A 292 4.86 13.39 -17.86
CA ILE A 292 5.69 12.35 -18.43
C ILE A 292 7.14 12.86 -18.57
N VAL A 293 8.05 12.27 -17.82
CA VAL A 293 9.48 12.58 -17.89
C VAL A 293 10.06 12.07 -19.21
N THR A 294 9.81 10.79 -19.49
CA THR A 294 10.26 10.11 -20.71
C THR A 294 9.54 8.77 -20.90
N ILE A 295 9.75 8.18 -22.06
CA ILE A 295 9.40 6.77 -22.31
C ILE A 295 10.72 5.98 -22.37
N LEU A 296 10.81 4.89 -21.62
CA LEU A 296 11.89 3.92 -21.73
C LEU A 296 11.48 2.83 -22.71
N PRO A 297 12.07 2.80 -23.92
CA PRO A 297 11.79 1.75 -24.88
C PRO A 297 12.43 0.43 -24.43
N SER A 298 11.70 -0.66 -24.61
CA SER A 298 12.16 -2.01 -24.26
C SER A 298 11.57 -3.03 -25.24
N ASN A 299 12.34 -4.07 -25.54
CA ASN A 299 11.87 -5.18 -26.38
C ASN A 299 10.83 -6.07 -25.64
N LEU A 300 10.77 -6.02 -24.32
CA LEU A 300 9.79 -6.76 -23.52
C LEU A 300 8.54 -5.90 -23.30
N GLN A 301 8.71 -4.75 -22.68
CA GLN A 301 7.63 -3.81 -22.40
C GLN A 301 8.21 -2.41 -22.22
N SER A 302 7.84 -1.50 -23.11
CA SER A 302 8.18 -0.09 -22.98
C SER A 302 7.30 0.55 -21.90
N ILE A 303 7.86 1.47 -21.10
CA ILE A 303 7.17 2.10 -19.99
C ILE A 303 7.32 3.62 -20.01
N LYS A 304 6.26 4.34 -19.61
CA LYS A 304 6.32 5.76 -19.29
C LYS A 304 6.86 5.97 -17.88
N ILE A 305 7.88 6.80 -17.75
CA ILE A 305 8.32 7.35 -16.47
C ILE A 305 7.59 8.65 -16.24
N ALA A 306 6.87 8.75 -15.12
CA ALA A 306 6.04 9.89 -14.81
C ALA A 306 6.29 10.44 -13.40
N ASN A 307 6.15 11.75 -13.26
CA ASN A 307 5.99 12.42 -11.98
C ASN A 307 4.50 12.53 -11.67
N THR A 308 4.08 11.98 -10.54
CA THR A 308 2.71 12.12 -10.04
C THR A 308 2.53 13.50 -9.43
N GLY A 309 1.56 14.24 -9.92
CA GLY A 309 1.23 15.59 -9.46
C GLY A 309 0.16 15.62 -8.36
N PRO A 310 -0.45 16.79 -8.11
CA PRO A 310 -1.49 16.95 -7.11
C PRO A 310 -2.75 16.14 -7.43
N VAL A 311 -3.53 15.86 -6.37
CA VAL A 311 -4.84 15.24 -6.49
C VAL A 311 -5.81 16.24 -7.13
N ILE A 312 -6.49 15.82 -8.20
CA ILE A 312 -7.41 16.62 -9.00
C ILE A 312 -8.83 16.03 -9.04
N GLY A 313 -9.06 14.91 -8.36
CA GLY A 313 -10.35 14.24 -8.32
C GLY A 313 -10.31 12.88 -7.64
N THR A 314 -11.37 12.12 -7.85
CA THR A 314 -11.55 10.78 -7.27
C THR A 314 -11.94 9.79 -8.35
N ILE A 315 -11.24 8.66 -8.43
CA ILE A 315 -11.65 7.47 -9.19
C ILE A 315 -12.62 6.67 -8.33
N THR A 316 -13.78 6.34 -8.91
CA THR A 316 -14.88 5.65 -8.24
C THR A 316 -15.17 4.26 -8.83
N GLN A 317 -14.70 4.01 -10.05
CA GLN A 317 -14.90 2.74 -10.76
C GLN A 317 -13.58 2.21 -11.30
N ASP A 318 -13.27 0.93 -11.01
CA ASP A 318 -12.15 0.16 -11.57
C ASP A 318 -12.71 -1.13 -12.20
N ARG A 319 -13.07 -1.05 -13.49
CA ARG A 319 -13.83 -2.09 -14.19
C ARG A 319 -13.05 -2.66 -15.37
N LEU A 320 -13.54 -3.78 -15.92
CA LEU A 320 -12.90 -4.50 -17.04
C LEU A 320 -12.48 -3.59 -18.20
N SER A 321 -13.31 -2.62 -18.56
CA SER A 321 -13.13 -1.82 -19.77
C SER A 321 -12.49 -0.44 -19.52
N ALA A 322 -12.44 0.04 -18.28
CA ALA A 322 -11.86 1.34 -17.93
C ALA A 322 -11.82 1.57 -16.41
N VAL A 323 -11.13 2.62 -16.00
CA VAL A 323 -11.37 3.31 -14.74
C VAL A 323 -12.16 4.59 -15.00
N SER A 324 -13.07 4.95 -14.08
CA SER A 324 -13.85 6.18 -14.18
C SER A 324 -13.96 6.88 -12.84
N GLY A 325 -14.11 8.19 -12.86
CA GLY A 325 -14.21 9.01 -11.66
C GLY A 325 -14.62 10.44 -11.98
N THR A 326 -14.47 11.33 -11.00
CA THR A 326 -14.88 12.73 -11.10
C THR A 326 -13.74 13.67 -10.75
N LEU A 327 -13.65 14.79 -11.49
CA LEU A 327 -12.78 15.92 -11.16
C LEU A 327 -13.34 16.68 -9.95
N GLY A 328 -12.46 17.26 -9.16
CA GLY A 328 -12.78 18.05 -7.98
C GLY A 328 -12.07 17.54 -6.73
N ALA A 329 -12.84 17.32 -5.66
CA ALA A 329 -12.29 16.85 -4.40
C ALA A 329 -11.70 15.44 -4.53
N GLY A 330 -10.56 15.23 -3.89
CA GLY A 330 -9.98 13.90 -3.71
C GLY A 330 -10.76 13.07 -2.69
N PRO A 331 -10.54 11.74 -2.66
CA PRO A 331 -11.17 10.86 -1.68
C PRO A 331 -10.59 11.08 -0.28
N ALA A 332 -11.29 10.56 0.72
CA ALA A 332 -10.76 10.51 2.07
C ALA A 332 -9.60 9.51 2.13
N MET A 333 -8.46 9.96 2.64
CA MET A 333 -7.23 9.18 2.80
C MET A 333 -6.94 8.94 4.28
N ILE A 334 -6.08 7.97 4.58
CA ILE A 334 -5.53 7.74 5.91
C ILE A 334 -4.22 8.53 6.02
N ALA A 335 -4.16 9.50 6.91
CA ALA A 335 -2.93 10.21 7.21
C ALA A 335 -1.97 9.31 8.01
N VAL A 336 -0.72 9.21 7.57
CA VAL A 336 0.32 8.43 8.24
C VAL A 336 1.49 9.33 8.59
N GLU A 337 1.93 9.30 9.83
CA GLU A 337 3.12 9.99 10.31
C GLU A 337 4.06 9.00 10.99
N VAL A 338 5.33 9.04 10.63
CA VAL A 338 6.37 8.25 11.30
C VAL A 338 7.45 9.20 11.83
N LEU A 339 7.52 9.32 13.15
CA LEU A 339 8.50 10.14 13.86
C LEU A 339 9.65 9.26 14.34
N VAL A 340 10.85 9.53 13.86
CA VAL A 340 12.07 8.76 14.20
C VAL A 340 12.97 9.60 15.10
N ALA A 341 13.44 8.97 16.18
CA ALA A 341 14.38 9.55 17.16
C ALA A 341 13.90 10.90 17.73
N PRO A 342 12.66 10.99 18.26
CA PRO A 342 12.21 12.22 18.92
C PRO A 342 13.15 12.57 20.08
N GLY A 343 13.50 13.86 20.21
CA GLY A 343 14.43 14.32 21.23
C GLY A 343 15.92 14.17 20.89
N SER A 344 16.27 13.58 19.74
CA SER A 344 17.65 13.61 19.22
C SER A 344 17.99 14.97 18.60
N ALA A 345 19.27 15.18 18.30
CA ALA A 345 19.72 16.40 17.61
C ALA A 345 19.11 16.54 16.19
N ASN A 346 18.75 15.43 15.56
CA ASN A 346 18.19 15.36 14.22
C ASN A 346 16.97 14.44 14.16
N PRO A 347 15.81 14.84 14.72
CA PRO A 347 14.58 14.06 14.59
C PRO A 347 14.11 14.07 13.13
N ARG A 348 13.60 12.94 12.66
CA ARG A 348 13.07 12.81 11.30
C ARG A 348 11.60 12.49 11.34
N THR A 349 10.84 13.11 10.46
CA THR A 349 9.42 12.83 10.30
C THR A 349 9.13 12.51 8.86
N LEU A 350 8.45 11.39 8.65
CA LEU A 350 7.93 10.98 7.36
C LEU A 350 6.41 11.14 7.38
N ARG A 351 5.85 11.88 6.42
CA ARG A 351 4.40 12.14 6.30
C ARG A 351 3.90 11.76 4.94
N PHE A 352 2.91 10.88 4.93
CA PHE A 352 2.27 10.46 3.70
C PHE A 352 0.81 10.09 3.97
N GLN A 353 0.04 9.89 2.92
CA GLN A 353 -1.35 9.46 3.00
C GLN A 353 -1.51 8.18 2.18
N VAL A 354 -2.37 7.27 2.64
CA VAL A 354 -2.68 6.03 1.93
C VAL A 354 -4.16 5.92 1.62
N ALA A 355 -4.47 5.32 0.48
CA ALA A 355 -5.83 5.06 0.07
C ALA A 355 -6.50 4.06 1.02
N ARG A 356 -7.82 4.20 1.20
CA ARG A 356 -8.65 3.31 2.02
C ARG A 356 -9.01 2.06 1.23
N GLN A 357 -8.13 1.06 1.29
CA GLN A 357 -8.34 -0.22 0.62
C GLN A 357 -7.86 -1.36 1.53
N THR A 358 -8.76 -2.27 1.89
CA THR A 358 -8.54 -3.28 2.95
C THR A 358 -7.28 -4.11 2.75
N GLN A 359 -6.99 -4.53 1.52
CA GLN A 359 -5.84 -5.40 1.22
C GLN A 359 -4.53 -4.61 1.06
N LEU A 360 -4.59 -3.39 0.53
CA LEU A 360 -3.41 -2.58 0.20
C LEU A 360 -2.92 -1.73 1.38
N THR A 361 -3.85 -1.17 2.15
CA THR A 361 -3.54 -0.22 3.22
C THR A 361 -2.48 -0.71 4.20
N PRO A 362 -2.53 -1.96 4.73
CA PRO A 362 -1.51 -2.45 5.66
C PRO A 362 -0.11 -2.50 5.05
N ALA A 363 -0.01 -2.96 3.80
CA ALA A 363 1.27 -3.05 3.10
C ALA A 363 1.87 -1.67 2.80
N LEU A 364 1.03 -0.70 2.42
CA LEU A 364 1.45 0.68 2.14
C LEU A 364 1.95 1.39 3.40
N ILE A 365 1.22 1.28 4.51
CA ILE A 365 1.65 1.83 5.80
C ILE A 365 2.97 1.17 6.23
N ALA A 366 3.05 -0.16 6.17
CA ALA A 366 4.25 -0.89 6.54
C ALA A 366 5.47 -0.51 5.68
N ALA A 367 5.27 -0.24 4.38
CA ALA A 367 6.35 0.23 3.51
C ALA A 367 6.92 1.57 3.99
N GLY A 368 6.05 2.49 4.42
CA GLY A 368 6.47 3.77 4.99
C GLY A 368 7.21 3.63 6.31
N VAL A 369 6.74 2.81 7.21
CA VAL A 369 7.43 2.51 8.48
C VAL A 369 8.78 1.86 8.20
N THR A 370 8.85 0.92 7.26
CA THR A 370 10.10 0.26 6.87
C THR A 370 11.07 1.26 6.24
N GLN A 371 10.59 2.19 5.42
CA GLN A 371 11.41 3.26 4.87
C GLN A 371 12.03 4.13 5.99
N ALA A 372 11.25 4.48 6.99
CA ALA A 372 11.73 5.28 8.11
C ALA A 372 12.78 4.55 8.96
N ILE A 373 12.67 3.22 9.11
CA ILE A 373 13.56 2.39 9.96
C ILE A 373 14.76 1.87 9.17
N VAL A 374 14.51 1.22 8.02
CA VAL A 374 15.53 0.50 7.24
C VAL A 374 16.11 1.38 6.15
N GLY A 375 15.24 2.08 5.40
CA GLY A 375 15.64 2.85 4.23
C GLY A 375 16.52 4.07 4.53
N SER A 376 16.47 4.59 5.75
CA SER A 376 17.28 5.71 6.19
C SER A 376 18.69 5.34 6.63
N ASN A 377 18.95 4.06 6.85
CA ASN A 377 20.25 3.54 7.33
C ASN A 377 20.81 4.31 8.55
N ASP A 378 19.94 4.58 9.53
CA ASP A 378 20.29 5.38 10.70
C ASP A 378 21.06 4.57 11.74
N GLY A 379 22.30 4.92 11.99
CA GLY A 379 23.15 4.26 13.00
C GLY A 379 22.57 4.33 14.42
N ALA A 380 21.74 5.34 14.74
CA ALA A 380 21.09 5.44 16.05
C ALA A 380 20.14 4.28 16.35
N LEU A 381 19.61 3.60 15.32
CA LEU A 381 18.71 2.45 15.45
C LEU A 381 19.46 1.12 15.50
N ALA A 382 20.79 1.11 15.34
CA ALA A 382 21.58 -0.11 15.16
C ALA A 382 21.50 -1.06 16.35
N SER A 383 21.52 -0.55 17.59
CA SER A 383 21.43 -1.37 18.82
C SER A 383 20.01 -1.92 19.02
N GLY A 384 19.02 -1.15 18.68
CA GLY A 384 17.60 -1.49 18.83
C GLY A 384 16.73 -0.25 18.88
N PHE A 385 15.44 -0.46 18.84
CA PHE A 385 14.46 0.61 18.98
C PHE A 385 13.12 0.11 19.53
N ARG A 386 12.38 1.05 20.10
CA ARG A 386 10.98 0.87 20.46
C ARG A 386 10.12 1.48 19.37
N LEU A 387 9.16 0.72 18.89
CA LEU A 387 8.14 1.16 17.94
C LEU A 387 6.82 1.27 18.68
N THR A 388 6.29 2.49 18.79
CA THR A 388 4.96 2.77 19.32
C THR A 388 4.06 3.16 18.17
N SER A 389 2.90 2.52 18.04
CA SER A 389 1.85 2.88 17.07
C SER A 389 0.63 3.43 17.79
N ASN A 390 -0.01 4.43 17.18
CA ASN A 390 -1.33 4.93 17.58
C ASN A 390 -2.22 4.96 16.34
N ILE A 391 -3.26 4.14 16.35
CA ILE A 391 -4.24 4.04 15.26
C ILE A 391 -5.52 4.73 15.75
N ARG A 392 -5.95 5.77 15.05
CA ARG A 392 -7.12 6.56 15.42
C ARG A 392 -8.24 6.38 14.41
N PHE A 393 -9.33 5.77 14.82
CA PHE A 393 -10.55 5.62 14.01
C PHE A 393 -11.48 6.82 14.22
N SER A 394 -11.70 7.21 15.47
CA SER A 394 -12.45 8.39 15.90
C SER A 394 -11.79 9.02 17.14
N PRO A 395 -12.26 10.16 17.66
CA PRO A 395 -11.69 10.75 18.87
C PRO A 395 -11.70 9.82 20.10
N THR A 396 -12.66 8.90 20.18
CA THR A 396 -12.82 7.95 21.29
C THR A 396 -12.36 6.53 20.98
N GLN A 397 -12.12 6.22 19.71
CA GLN A 397 -11.75 4.89 19.21
C GLN A 397 -10.31 4.92 18.73
N THR A 398 -9.38 4.64 19.63
CA THR A 398 -7.95 4.56 19.37
C THR A 398 -7.41 3.18 19.75
N LEU A 399 -6.38 2.74 19.06
CA LEU A 399 -5.62 1.53 19.40
C LEU A 399 -4.15 1.89 19.49
N ASP A 400 -3.54 1.61 20.64
CA ASP A 400 -2.13 1.83 20.90
C ASP A 400 -1.41 0.48 21.00
N ALA A 401 -0.28 0.35 20.33
CA ALA A 401 0.57 -0.82 20.49
C ALA A 401 2.04 -0.40 20.65
N ARG A 402 2.80 -1.22 21.37
CA ARG A 402 4.22 -1.00 21.60
C ARG A 402 4.99 -2.29 21.39
N THR A 403 6.03 -2.22 20.56
CA THR A 403 6.92 -3.35 20.25
C THR A 403 8.37 -2.95 20.39
N LEU A 404 9.23 -3.92 20.67
CA LEU A 404 10.69 -3.76 20.72
C LEU A 404 11.33 -4.51 19.54
N HIS A 405 12.42 -3.96 19.04
CA HIS A 405 13.17 -4.53 17.93
C HIS A 405 14.68 -4.43 18.20
N ALA A 406 15.41 -5.52 17.92
CA ALA A 406 16.87 -5.61 18.06
C ALA A 406 17.57 -5.09 16.78
N GLY A 407 17.24 -3.84 16.40
CA GLY A 407 17.77 -3.14 15.24
C GLY A 407 17.01 -3.36 13.94
N PRO A 408 17.35 -2.59 12.88
CA PRO A 408 16.63 -2.57 11.59
C PRO A 408 16.62 -3.94 10.88
N GLN A 409 17.70 -4.70 10.98
CA GLN A 409 17.79 -6.04 10.35
C GLN A 409 16.84 -7.06 11.01
N ALA A 410 16.66 -6.99 12.33
CA ALA A 410 15.71 -7.83 13.04
C ALA A 410 14.27 -7.46 12.66
N PHE A 411 13.98 -6.16 12.52
CA PHE A 411 12.70 -5.66 12.04
C PHE A 411 12.41 -6.15 10.62
N ALA A 412 13.36 -6.03 9.69
CA ALA A 412 13.22 -6.48 8.31
C ALA A 412 12.93 -7.99 8.21
N ARG A 413 13.58 -8.83 9.03
CA ARG A 413 13.28 -10.26 9.10
C ARG A 413 11.86 -10.55 9.64
N GLY A 414 11.36 -9.73 10.55
CA GLY A 414 10.01 -9.83 11.12
C GLY A 414 8.92 -9.11 10.31
N LEU A 415 9.24 -8.57 9.14
CA LEU A 415 8.34 -7.69 8.36
C LEU A 415 6.99 -8.34 8.03
N ASN A 416 6.96 -9.63 7.70
CA ASN A 416 5.71 -10.33 7.43
C ASN A 416 4.78 -10.33 8.65
N GLN A 417 5.32 -10.60 9.83
CA GLN A 417 4.55 -10.58 11.08
C GLN A 417 4.07 -9.16 11.39
N PHE A 418 4.90 -8.14 11.19
CA PHE A 418 4.50 -6.75 11.37
C PHE A 418 3.33 -6.35 10.44
N VAL A 419 3.41 -6.70 9.15
CA VAL A 419 2.30 -6.40 8.21
C VAL A 419 1.03 -7.15 8.57
N GLN A 420 1.12 -8.40 9.01
CA GLN A 420 -0.03 -9.18 9.45
C GLN A 420 -0.67 -8.60 10.72
N SER A 421 0.15 -8.22 11.71
CA SER A 421 -0.35 -7.54 12.91
C SER A 421 -1.07 -6.25 12.56
N LEU A 422 -0.45 -5.41 11.70
CA LEU A 422 -1.07 -4.17 11.25
C LEU A 422 -2.37 -4.42 10.45
N ALA A 423 -2.43 -5.49 9.65
CA ALA A 423 -3.66 -5.86 8.96
C ALA A 423 -4.77 -6.24 9.94
N GLN A 424 -4.46 -6.98 11.00
CA GLN A 424 -5.41 -7.32 12.06
C GLN A 424 -5.90 -6.06 12.78
N ASP A 425 -5.00 -5.13 13.11
CA ASP A 425 -5.33 -3.89 13.79
C ASP A 425 -6.24 -2.97 12.94
N LEU A 426 -6.09 -3.01 11.60
CA LEU A 426 -6.84 -2.17 10.67
C LEU A 426 -8.13 -2.81 10.15
N GLN A 427 -8.21 -4.15 10.17
CA GLN A 427 -9.37 -4.88 9.66
C GLN A 427 -10.43 -5.00 10.73
N ASN A 428 -11.65 -4.64 10.34
CA ASN A 428 -12.81 -4.71 11.19
C ASN A 428 -13.91 -5.51 10.48
N PRO A 429 -14.33 -6.66 11.02
CA PRO A 429 -15.34 -7.50 10.38
C PRO A 429 -16.77 -6.93 10.47
N TYR A 430 -17.01 -5.92 11.31
CA TYR A 430 -18.36 -5.41 11.63
C TYR A 430 -18.71 -4.15 10.87
N GLU A 431 -17.75 -3.25 10.71
CA GLU A 431 -17.94 -1.96 10.06
C GLU A 431 -16.83 -1.70 9.05
N LYS A 432 -17.15 -0.99 7.99
CA LYS A 432 -16.14 -0.49 7.05
C LYS A 432 -15.49 0.80 7.57
N THR A 433 -14.93 0.71 8.75
CA THR A 433 -14.31 1.85 9.39
C THR A 433 -12.81 1.79 9.15
N PHE A 434 -12.32 2.70 8.33
CA PHE A 434 -10.88 2.93 8.21
C PHE A 434 -10.44 3.94 9.27
N PRO A 435 -9.20 3.85 9.76
CA PRO A 435 -8.67 4.88 10.62
C PRO A 435 -8.61 6.23 9.89
N SER A 436 -8.79 7.31 10.63
CA SER A 436 -8.58 8.68 10.15
C SER A 436 -7.10 9.02 10.07
N SER A 437 -6.30 8.47 11.00
CA SER A 437 -4.85 8.63 11.03
C SER A 437 -4.16 7.47 11.73
N VAL A 438 -2.90 7.25 11.35
CA VAL A 438 -2.00 6.30 12.00
C VAL A 438 -0.68 7.00 12.25
N SER A 439 -0.18 6.96 13.48
CA SER A 439 1.12 7.51 13.81
C SER A 439 2.03 6.45 14.42
N PHE A 440 3.30 6.56 14.09
CA PHE A 440 4.37 5.73 14.63
C PHE A 440 5.45 6.59 15.24
N THR A 441 5.95 6.16 16.40
CA THR A 441 7.14 6.74 17.02
C THR A 441 8.21 5.67 17.13
N VAL A 442 9.38 5.94 16.58
CA VAL A 442 10.56 5.07 16.60
C VAL A 442 11.60 5.67 17.55
N GLU A 443 11.73 5.10 18.74
CA GLU A 443 12.66 5.57 19.78
C GLU A 443 13.89 4.66 19.80
N PRO A 444 15.11 5.19 19.53
CA PRO A 444 16.35 4.42 19.66
C PRO A 444 16.56 3.89 21.08
N LEU A 445 17.15 2.71 21.19
CA LEU A 445 17.60 2.14 22.47
C LEU A 445 19.11 2.26 22.57
N ALA A 446 19.61 2.52 23.77
CA ALA A 446 21.05 2.58 24.04
C ALA A 446 21.71 1.22 23.80
N ASP A 447 21.04 0.15 24.24
CA ASP A 447 21.53 -1.22 24.18
C ASP A 447 20.59 -2.14 23.38
N ASN A 448 21.13 -3.22 22.86
CA ASN A 448 20.33 -4.25 22.20
C ASN A 448 19.41 -4.94 23.26
N PRO A 449 18.09 -4.93 23.05
CA PRO A 449 17.15 -5.47 24.02
C PRO A 449 17.09 -7.01 24.07
N ALA A 450 17.75 -7.72 23.15
CA ALA A 450 17.69 -9.17 23.08
C ALA A 450 18.38 -9.82 24.29
N VAL A 451 17.74 -10.86 24.84
CA VAL A 451 18.30 -11.67 25.92
C VAL A 451 18.20 -13.16 25.58
N ASN A 452 19.17 -13.94 26.08
CA ASN A 452 19.15 -15.39 26.03
C ASN A 452 18.83 -15.93 27.42
N ILE A 453 17.82 -16.80 27.52
CA ILE A 453 17.49 -17.47 28.77
C ILE A 453 18.36 -18.69 28.93
N ASP A 454 19.18 -18.71 29.99
CA ASP A 454 20.10 -19.80 30.30
C ASP A 454 19.43 -20.86 31.20
N LEU A 455 18.55 -20.43 32.14
CA LEU A 455 17.95 -21.34 33.10
C LEU A 455 16.57 -20.84 33.55
N PHE A 456 15.61 -21.75 33.66
CA PHE A 456 14.40 -21.59 34.45
C PHE A 456 14.13 -22.83 35.31
N GLN A 457 14.10 -22.66 36.62
CA GLN A 457 13.97 -23.76 37.56
C GLN A 457 13.08 -23.36 38.74
N LEU A 458 12.21 -24.29 39.17
CA LEU A 458 11.49 -24.20 40.44
C LEU A 458 12.28 -24.85 41.56
N SER A 459 12.19 -24.31 42.76
CA SER A 459 12.81 -24.91 43.95
C SER A 459 12.25 -26.30 44.29
N ARG A 460 10.96 -26.54 43.97
CA ARG A 460 10.27 -27.82 44.14
C ARG A 460 9.08 -27.95 43.17
N ALA A 461 8.67 -29.17 42.87
CA ALA A 461 7.51 -29.47 42.00
C ALA A 461 6.22 -29.72 42.78
N SER A 462 6.26 -29.69 44.10
CA SER A 462 5.10 -29.82 45.00
C SER A 462 5.21 -28.88 46.17
N ALA A 463 4.08 -28.41 46.68
CA ALA A 463 3.99 -27.52 47.81
C ALA A 463 2.68 -27.73 48.59
N ARG A 464 2.63 -27.29 49.86
CA ARG A 464 1.41 -27.25 50.68
C ARG A 464 0.74 -25.88 50.55
N PRO A 465 -0.57 -25.80 50.79
CA PRO A 465 -1.29 -24.56 50.90
C PRO A 465 -0.61 -23.60 51.90
N GLY A 466 -0.47 -22.32 51.53
CA GLY A 466 0.21 -21.32 52.35
C GLY A 466 1.74 -21.31 52.30
N GLU A 467 2.36 -22.30 51.67
CA GLU A 467 3.80 -22.28 51.46
C GLU A 467 4.23 -21.38 50.28
N THR A 468 5.53 -21.26 50.08
CA THR A 468 6.08 -20.53 48.96
C THR A 468 6.96 -21.45 48.13
N VAL A 469 6.89 -21.30 46.80
CA VAL A 469 7.81 -21.90 45.85
C VAL A 469 8.63 -20.79 45.21
N THR A 470 9.91 -20.98 45.01
CA THR A 470 10.73 -20.00 44.28
C THR A 470 11.01 -20.45 42.87
N ALA A 471 10.85 -19.52 41.92
CA ALA A 471 11.28 -19.69 40.56
C ALA A 471 12.59 -18.91 40.32
N THR A 472 13.60 -19.59 39.85
CA THR A 472 14.88 -18.99 39.49
C THR A 472 14.95 -18.84 37.98
N LEU A 473 15.15 -17.60 37.53
CA LEU A 473 15.40 -17.24 36.15
C LEU A 473 16.84 -16.75 36.00
N ALA A 474 17.62 -17.34 35.09
CA ALA A 474 18.92 -16.82 34.71
C ALA A 474 18.94 -16.53 33.22
N TRP A 475 19.52 -15.40 32.87
CA TRP A 475 19.63 -14.96 31.48
C TRP A 475 20.94 -14.23 31.24
N ARG A 476 21.21 -13.97 29.98
CA ARG A 476 22.35 -13.18 29.52
C ARG A 476 21.87 -12.10 28.60
N ASP A 477 22.21 -10.85 28.90
CA ASP A 477 21.99 -9.71 28.00
C ASP A 477 22.80 -9.91 26.70
N PHE A 478 22.42 -9.28 25.62
CA PHE A 478 23.15 -9.36 24.35
C PHE A 478 24.62 -8.93 24.54
N GLN A 479 25.57 -9.85 24.31
CA GLN A 479 27.01 -9.64 24.53
C GLN A 479 27.36 -9.15 25.95
N GLY A 480 26.47 -9.35 26.91
CA GLY A 480 26.57 -8.86 28.27
C GLY A 480 26.81 -9.96 29.30
N GLU A 481 26.70 -9.55 30.55
CA GLU A 481 26.90 -10.44 31.70
C GLU A 481 25.69 -11.34 31.95
N ALA A 482 25.95 -12.48 32.59
CA ALA A 482 24.90 -13.34 33.09
C ALA A 482 24.22 -12.69 34.30
N ARG A 483 22.90 -12.72 34.31
CA ARG A 483 22.03 -12.18 35.38
C ARG A 483 21.14 -13.27 35.92
N ARG A 484 20.67 -13.07 37.15
CA ARG A 484 19.79 -14.00 37.82
C ARG A 484 18.75 -13.25 38.65
N GLU A 485 17.51 -13.71 38.57
CA GLU A 485 16.39 -13.23 39.42
C GLU A 485 15.74 -14.45 40.08
N VAL A 486 15.32 -14.27 41.34
CA VAL A 486 14.56 -15.28 42.10
C VAL A 486 13.20 -14.66 42.42
N VAL A 487 12.15 -15.31 41.94
CA VAL A 487 10.77 -14.89 42.10
C VAL A 487 10.07 -15.79 43.10
N THR A 488 9.46 -15.22 44.11
CA THR A 488 8.65 -15.97 45.07
C THR A 488 7.22 -16.13 44.52
N LEU A 489 6.76 -17.37 44.50
CA LEU A 489 5.42 -17.79 44.12
C LEU A 489 4.65 -18.17 45.39
N PRO A 490 3.72 -17.33 45.84
CA PRO A 490 2.87 -17.67 46.97
C PRO A 490 1.86 -18.74 46.56
N ILE A 491 1.67 -19.76 47.40
CA ILE A 491 0.68 -20.81 47.19
C ILE A 491 -0.58 -20.47 47.99
N ASP A 492 -1.63 -20.08 47.27
CA ASP A 492 -2.89 -19.78 47.90
C ASP A 492 -3.49 -21.02 48.57
N PRO A 493 -3.98 -20.93 49.78
CA PRO A 493 -4.70 -22.02 50.46
C PRO A 493 -5.85 -22.61 49.66
N ALA A 494 -6.51 -21.81 48.83
CA ALA A 494 -7.60 -22.25 47.94
C ALA A 494 -7.17 -23.21 46.82
N TRP A 495 -5.86 -23.42 46.64
CA TRP A 495 -5.34 -24.31 45.63
C TRP A 495 -5.06 -25.74 46.16
N ALA A 496 -5.43 -26.06 47.37
CA ALA A 496 -5.30 -27.39 47.96
C ALA A 496 -5.82 -28.49 47.03
N GLY A 497 -5.06 -29.58 46.84
CA GLY A 497 -5.41 -30.70 45.98
C GLY A 497 -5.34 -30.46 44.46
N LYS A 498 -4.97 -29.23 44.01
CA LYS A 498 -4.90 -28.91 42.59
C LYS A 498 -3.56 -29.32 41.93
N SER A 499 -3.66 -29.72 40.66
CA SER A 499 -2.50 -29.92 39.78
C SER A 499 -2.40 -28.72 38.86
N LEU A 500 -1.39 -27.89 39.07
CA LEU A 500 -1.17 -26.63 38.39
C LEU A 500 0.06 -26.73 37.46
N GLU A 501 0.20 -25.78 36.56
CA GLU A 501 1.40 -25.60 35.76
C GLU A 501 1.99 -24.21 36.01
N VAL A 502 3.31 -24.13 36.21
CA VAL A 502 4.05 -22.87 36.16
C VAL A 502 4.58 -22.71 34.76
N ILE A 503 4.22 -21.61 34.11
CA ILE A 503 4.67 -21.27 32.76
C ILE A 503 5.48 -19.97 32.78
N LEU A 504 6.57 -19.97 32.01
CA LEU A 504 7.29 -18.76 31.64
C LEU A 504 7.25 -18.65 30.12
N ALA A 505 6.61 -17.61 29.61
CA ALA A 505 6.36 -17.45 28.16
C ALA A 505 6.19 -15.96 27.78
N PRO A 506 6.34 -15.61 26.48
CA PRO A 506 5.90 -14.32 25.94
C PRO A 506 4.41 -14.07 26.21
N GLY A 507 4.02 -12.81 26.35
CA GLY A 507 2.63 -12.42 26.58
C GLY A 507 1.66 -12.99 25.54
N THR A 508 2.04 -12.97 24.26
CA THR A 508 1.24 -13.55 23.15
C THR A 508 0.96 -15.03 23.30
N THR A 509 1.96 -15.82 23.72
CA THR A 509 1.78 -17.26 23.99
C THR A 509 0.83 -17.49 25.15
N LEU A 510 0.91 -16.67 26.19
CA LEU A 510 0.02 -16.79 27.33
C LEU A 510 -1.41 -16.33 26.99
N ASP A 511 -1.59 -15.34 26.11
CA ASP A 511 -2.90 -14.92 25.57
C ASP A 511 -3.57 -16.05 24.79
N GLU A 512 -2.81 -16.77 23.96
CA GLU A 512 -3.30 -17.96 23.26
C GLU A 512 -3.77 -19.05 24.22
N LEU A 513 -2.99 -19.34 25.26
CA LEU A 513 -3.29 -20.39 26.24
C LEU A 513 -4.50 -20.05 27.11
N THR A 514 -4.64 -18.79 27.47
CA THR A 514 -5.72 -18.33 28.35
C THR A 514 -7.00 -17.96 27.60
N GLY A 515 -6.94 -18.01 26.24
CA GLY A 515 -8.11 -17.69 25.41
C GLY A 515 -8.61 -16.26 25.59
N ARG A 516 -7.68 -15.30 25.73
CA ARG A 516 -8.07 -13.89 25.82
C ARG A 516 -8.87 -13.45 24.59
N PRO A 517 -9.75 -12.44 24.72
CA PRO A 517 -10.63 -12.00 23.62
C PRO A 517 -9.92 -11.61 22.33
N SER A 518 -8.70 -11.08 22.40
CA SER A 518 -7.89 -10.72 21.22
C SER A 518 -7.56 -11.92 20.32
N VAL A 519 -7.51 -13.14 20.88
CA VAL A 519 -7.25 -14.41 20.18
C VAL A 519 -8.55 -15.06 19.71
N ILE A 520 -9.70 -14.63 20.24
CA ILE A 520 -11.00 -15.11 19.78
C ILE A 520 -11.21 -14.59 18.35
N ALA A 521 -11.62 -15.49 17.44
CA ALA A 521 -11.92 -15.08 16.08
C ALA A 521 -12.85 -13.87 16.08
N ALA A 522 -12.49 -12.82 15.34
CA ALA A 522 -13.23 -11.57 15.27
C ALA A 522 -14.73 -11.78 14.96
N ALA A 523 -15.08 -12.90 14.31
CA ALA A 523 -16.46 -13.31 14.02
C ALA A 523 -17.33 -13.51 15.28
N THR A 524 -16.74 -13.66 16.47
CA THR A 524 -17.51 -13.83 17.73
C THR A 524 -17.82 -12.51 18.43
N LEU A 525 -17.15 -11.43 18.04
CA LEU A 525 -17.38 -10.10 18.59
C LEU A 525 -18.53 -9.42 17.84
N ARG A 526 -19.38 -8.63 18.53
CA ARG A 526 -20.59 -8.05 17.93
C ARG A 526 -20.48 -6.60 17.55
N SER A 527 -19.46 -5.91 18.00
CA SER A 527 -19.27 -4.50 17.72
C SER A 527 -17.80 -4.15 17.56
N PHE A 528 -17.55 -3.04 16.87
CA PHE A 528 -16.20 -2.50 16.72
C PHE A 528 -15.59 -2.08 18.08
N ASP A 529 -16.40 -1.55 18.99
CA ASP A 529 -15.92 -1.18 20.33
C ASP A 529 -15.50 -2.42 21.13
N SER A 530 -16.23 -3.54 21.02
CA SER A 530 -15.84 -4.82 21.63
C SER A 530 -14.53 -5.35 21.03
N TYR A 531 -14.35 -5.19 19.70
CA TYR A 531 -13.10 -5.54 19.02
C TYR A 531 -11.91 -4.71 19.55
N LEU A 532 -12.05 -3.38 19.62
CA LEU A 532 -10.99 -2.51 20.14
C LEU A 532 -10.69 -2.79 21.62
N ALA A 533 -11.72 -3.07 22.43
CA ALA A 533 -11.53 -3.45 23.83
C ALA A 533 -10.73 -4.74 23.96
N ALA A 534 -11.03 -5.75 23.12
CA ALA A 534 -10.29 -7.00 23.08
C ALA A 534 -8.82 -6.79 22.72
N MET A 535 -8.55 -5.97 21.71
CA MET A 535 -7.18 -5.67 21.27
C MET A 535 -6.37 -4.88 22.31
N ARG A 536 -7.03 -4.06 23.13
CA ARG A 536 -6.38 -3.33 24.24
C ARG A 536 -6.04 -4.20 25.44
N ASP A 537 -6.69 -5.34 25.58
CA ASP A 537 -6.50 -6.26 26.72
C ASP A 537 -5.30 -7.22 26.55
N ASP A 538 -4.54 -7.11 25.47
CA ASP A 538 -3.35 -7.93 25.22
C ASP A 538 -2.29 -7.72 26.30
N ARG A 539 -1.59 -8.81 26.66
CA ARG A 539 -0.44 -8.73 27.56
C ARG A 539 0.73 -8.00 26.90
N PRO A 540 1.68 -7.46 27.71
CA PRO A 540 2.89 -6.84 27.17
C PRO A 540 3.60 -7.75 26.15
N ARG A 541 4.02 -7.18 25.03
CA ARG A 541 4.73 -7.89 23.96
C ARG A 541 6.26 -7.91 24.15
N ASP A 542 6.75 -7.32 25.25
CA ASP A 542 8.13 -7.35 25.69
C ASP A 542 8.30 -8.22 26.94
N GLY A 543 9.51 -8.68 27.19
CA GLY A 543 9.81 -9.53 28.32
C GLY A 543 9.17 -10.92 28.26
N LEU A 544 8.95 -11.50 29.43
CA LEU A 544 8.29 -12.78 29.64
C LEU A 544 7.25 -12.65 30.76
N ILE A 545 6.19 -13.42 30.68
CA ILE A 545 5.20 -13.54 31.75
C ILE A 545 5.45 -14.86 32.48
N LEU A 546 5.67 -14.76 33.78
CA LEU A 546 5.65 -15.91 34.69
C LEU A 546 4.23 -16.06 35.24
N ALA A 547 3.60 -17.18 34.95
CA ALA A 547 2.23 -17.44 35.42
C ALA A 547 2.11 -18.82 36.07
N ILE A 548 1.20 -18.93 37.04
CA ILE A 548 0.64 -20.19 37.51
C ILE A 548 -0.73 -20.35 36.88
N ILE A 549 -0.92 -21.43 36.14
CA ILE A 549 -2.14 -21.67 35.36
C ILE A 549 -2.81 -22.97 35.80
N GLU A 550 -4.13 -22.96 35.78
CA GLU A 550 -5.00 -24.12 35.93
C GLU A 550 -5.65 -24.45 34.59
N LYS A 551 -5.64 -25.72 34.17
CA LYS A 551 -6.41 -26.16 33.02
C LYS A 551 -7.89 -26.20 33.35
N SER A 552 -8.70 -25.49 32.59
CA SER A 552 -10.14 -25.38 32.81
C SER A 552 -10.88 -25.25 31.47
N SER A 553 -12.19 -25.46 31.51
CA SER A 553 -13.06 -25.12 30.41
C SER A 553 -13.60 -23.71 30.61
N LEU A 554 -13.23 -22.80 29.70
CA LEU A 554 -13.77 -21.44 29.70
C LEU A 554 -15.03 -21.37 28.86
N PHE A 555 -16.01 -20.67 29.38
CA PHE A 555 -17.19 -20.21 28.64
C PHE A 555 -17.04 -18.73 28.37
N SER A 556 -16.82 -18.36 27.13
CA SER A 556 -16.65 -16.97 26.74
C SER A 556 -17.81 -16.45 25.93
N ASP A 557 -18.28 -15.25 26.28
CA ASP A 557 -19.06 -14.38 25.43
C ASP A 557 -18.17 -13.24 24.91
N GLU A 558 -18.77 -12.22 24.28
CA GLU A 558 -18.06 -11.08 23.69
C GLU A 558 -17.23 -10.28 24.70
N THR A 559 -17.60 -10.29 25.97
CA THR A 559 -17.06 -9.38 26.98
C THR A 559 -16.49 -10.09 28.19
N ARG A 560 -16.85 -11.35 28.41
CA ARG A 560 -16.52 -12.09 29.63
C ARG A 560 -16.10 -13.52 29.32
N SER A 561 -15.08 -13.96 30.03
CA SER A 561 -14.71 -15.38 30.12
C SER A 561 -14.95 -15.85 31.54
N THR A 562 -15.78 -16.87 31.69
CA THR A 562 -16.11 -17.43 33.01
C THR A 562 -15.62 -18.88 33.05
N PRO A 563 -14.75 -19.24 34.00
CA PRO A 563 -14.36 -20.63 34.22
C PRO A 563 -15.53 -21.42 34.82
N GLU A 564 -15.63 -22.68 34.43
CA GLU A 564 -16.50 -23.69 35.04
C GLU A 564 -17.97 -23.26 35.28
N MET A 565 -18.73 -23.11 34.20
CA MET A 565 -20.16 -22.92 34.30
C MET A 565 -20.87 -24.19 34.80
N PRO A 566 -21.86 -24.09 35.70
CA PRO A 566 -22.71 -25.22 36.06
C PRO A 566 -23.35 -25.85 34.82
N GLY A 567 -23.39 -27.20 34.74
CA GLY A 567 -23.91 -27.92 33.56
C GLY A 567 -25.37 -27.61 33.20
N SER A 568 -26.15 -27.06 34.15
CA SER A 568 -27.48 -26.51 33.88
C SER A 568 -27.44 -25.26 33.04
N PHE A 569 -26.50 -24.34 33.31
CA PHE A 569 -26.32 -23.12 32.54
C PHE A 569 -25.74 -23.43 31.15
N GLU A 570 -24.82 -24.39 31.05
CA GLU A 570 -24.28 -24.88 29.77
C GLU A 570 -25.39 -25.40 28.84
N ARG A 571 -26.36 -26.18 29.39
CA ARG A 571 -27.52 -26.67 28.65
C ARG A 571 -28.43 -25.56 28.16
N ILE A 572 -28.67 -24.54 28.97
CA ILE A 572 -29.48 -23.36 28.59
C ILE A 572 -28.77 -22.56 27.51
N ALA A 573 -27.47 -22.30 27.66
CA ALA A 573 -26.66 -21.57 26.68
C ALA A 573 -26.59 -22.29 25.33
N ARG A 574 -26.56 -23.63 25.30
CA ARG A 574 -26.59 -24.44 24.06
C ARG A 574 -27.98 -24.55 23.42
N ALA A 575 -29.05 -24.42 24.21
CA ALA A 575 -30.42 -24.53 23.70
C ALA A 575 -30.93 -23.21 23.07
N SER A 576 -30.19 -22.11 23.24
CA SER A 576 -30.51 -20.83 22.63
C SER A 576 -29.95 -20.78 21.20
N ASP A 577 -30.81 -20.49 20.20
CA ASP A 577 -30.40 -20.24 18.81
C ASP A 577 -29.43 -19.02 18.70
N GLU A 578 -29.39 -18.18 19.72
CA GLU A 578 -28.38 -17.15 19.91
C GLU A 578 -27.24 -17.71 20.79
N ALA A 579 -26.45 -18.66 20.28
CA ALA A 579 -25.30 -19.23 21.01
C ALA A 579 -24.27 -18.14 21.35
N ARG A 580 -24.50 -17.43 22.46
CA ARG A 580 -23.64 -16.33 22.94
C ARG A 580 -22.37 -16.84 23.61
N TYR A 581 -22.34 -18.12 24.01
CA TYR A 581 -21.22 -18.71 24.74
C TYR A 581 -20.55 -19.80 23.94
N GLN A 582 -19.23 -19.66 23.77
CA GLN A 582 -18.39 -20.73 23.24
C GLN A 582 -17.63 -21.39 24.39
N ARG A 583 -17.70 -22.72 24.46
CA ARG A 583 -16.85 -23.50 25.35
C ARG A 583 -15.50 -23.70 24.69
N ARG A 584 -14.44 -23.42 25.43
CA ARG A 584 -13.06 -23.61 24.99
C ARG A 584 -12.25 -24.21 26.14
N ASP A 585 -11.45 -25.22 25.83
CA ASP A 585 -10.43 -25.66 26.78
C ASP A 585 -9.31 -24.62 26.78
N ALA A 586 -9.10 -23.98 27.92
CA ALA A 586 -8.12 -22.93 28.09
C ALA A 586 -7.50 -22.98 29.49
N ALA A 587 -6.43 -22.25 29.68
CA ALA A 587 -5.81 -22.08 30.99
C ALA A 587 -6.38 -20.88 31.71
N VAL A 588 -6.65 -21.02 33.01
CA VAL A 588 -7.01 -19.91 33.89
C VAL A 588 -5.76 -19.48 34.64
N PRO A 589 -5.30 -18.23 34.51
CA PRO A 589 -4.16 -17.76 35.27
C PRO A 589 -4.59 -17.46 36.70
N LEU A 590 -3.92 -18.09 37.63
CA LEU A 590 -4.13 -17.88 39.08
C LEU A 590 -3.13 -16.88 39.66
N PHE A 591 -1.98 -16.73 39.00
CA PHE A 591 -0.92 -15.77 39.31
C PHE A 591 -0.22 -15.35 38.01
N GLU A 592 0.10 -14.08 37.90
CA GLU A 592 0.90 -13.55 36.78
C GLU A 592 1.90 -12.51 37.27
N ARG A 593 3.10 -12.53 36.70
CA ARG A 593 4.11 -11.52 36.92
C ARG A 593 4.90 -11.26 35.64
N HIS A 594 4.97 -10.00 35.21
CA HIS A 594 5.81 -9.58 34.09
C HIS A 594 7.27 -9.52 34.51
N LEU A 595 8.13 -10.25 33.83
CA LEU A 595 9.57 -10.32 34.03
C LEU A 595 10.29 -9.74 32.81
N LEU A 596 11.50 -9.21 33.02
CA LEU A 596 12.33 -8.63 31.95
C LEU A 596 11.64 -7.54 31.13
N PRO A 597 10.94 -6.57 31.75
CA PRO A 597 10.33 -5.47 31.00
C PRO A 597 11.39 -4.72 30.19
N GLY A 598 11.06 -4.36 28.95
CA GLY A 598 12.01 -3.70 28.03
C GLY A 598 13.03 -4.62 27.39
N LYS A 599 12.90 -5.94 27.52
CA LYS A 599 13.77 -6.95 26.90
C LYS A 599 13.00 -7.78 25.85
N LEU A 600 13.74 -8.37 24.93
CA LEU A 600 13.23 -9.31 23.94
C LEU A 600 13.70 -10.70 24.30
N ALA A 601 12.78 -11.55 24.74
CA ALA A 601 13.02 -12.94 25.02
C ALA A 601 12.02 -13.82 24.25
N ASN A 602 12.51 -14.78 23.50
CA ASN A 602 11.68 -15.80 22.85
C ASN A 602 11.94 -17.14 23.54
N PHE A 603 11.22 -17.38 24.63
CA PHE A 603 11.42 -18.56 25.46
C PHE A 603 10.08 -19.00 26.05
N THR A 604 9.76 -20.28 25.92
CA THR A 604 8.57 -20.87 26.54
C THR A 604 8.95 -22.15 27.26
N ILE A 605 8.60 -22.22 28.53
CA ILE A 605 8.80 -23.43 29.33
C ILE A 605 7.64 -23.63 30.30
N ARG A 606 7.26 -24.87 30.55
CA ARG A 606 6.23 -25.27 31.50
C ARG A 606 6.83 -26.21 32.54
N ARG A 607 6.42 -26.10 33.78
CA ARG A 607 6.78 -26.95 34.91
C ARG A 607 5.56 -27.37 35.69
N PRO A 608 5.35 -28.64 35.99
CA PRO A 608 4.23 -29.04 36.85
C PRO A 608 4.45 -28.55 38.28
N LEU A 609 3.34 -28.21 38.95
CA LEU A 609 3.29 -27.84 40.36
C LEU A 609 2.07 -28.49 40.99
N VAL A 610 2.28 -29.44 41.87
CA VAL A 610 1.22 -30.16 42.56
C VAL A 610 1.04 -29.55 43.97
N ILE A 611 -0.17 -29.16 44.30
CA ILE A 611 -0.51 -28.67 45.62
C ILE A 611 -1.09 -29.86 46.40
N THR A 612 -0.33 -30.29 47.41
CA THR A 612 -0.79 -31.39 48.29
C THR A 612 -1.81 -30.89 49.28
N ASP A 613 -2.61 -31.80 49.81
CA ASP A 613 -3.59 -31.46 50.87
C ASP A 613 -2.92 -31.03 52.19
#